data_489fdc72321bf9c5710e02cd31c20e76
#
_entry.id   489fdc72321bf9c5710e02cd31c20e76
#
_cell.length_a   1.000
_cell.length_b   1.000
_cell.length_c   1.000
_cell.angle_alpha   90.00
_cell.angle_beta   90.00
_cell.angle_gamma   90.00
#
_symmetry.space_group_name_H-M   'P 1'
#
loop_
_entity.id
_entity.type
_entity.pdbx_description
1 polymer ?
#
loop_
_entity_poly.entity_id
_entity_poly.type
_entity_poly.pdbx_seq_one_letter_code
_entity_poly.pdbx_strand_id
1 'polypeptide(L)'
;MPNSLFLFITLSLSILFSSQASSSMIPDDGIDDSLALKDLILNTAENSELKIDKPGVYDICSAIIVRNLSNITITANAGVILKKCDQFEGEYILSFYNSRFIEINGFIFRGLTTDKINYVWGEQGILFAGSEDISIKHNHFYDFGDAAIRATSSHLSSHDTNINSFRIDIRNNYFENVTQVTTTHPWNNNYGGTHDITVENNIFEGLKGALKFATVKPVSKALVRYNTFKNTKGTAIEITYYSNVKIIANTFIDSDKFILNAYPNKPRSVTEPFNWGNIYFTHNTILRSKGGIRIQSDVTDELIDDKYVRSIYINNNHFINVDMTVYPEKKYWYLINLFSRGGKSYLFSTIKDNVYNLLPEVGFVKKTSGFTVEDNTLIKPENN
;
A
#
# COMPACT_ATOMS: atom_id res chain seq x y z
N MET A 1 -38.95 77.88 17.72
CA MET A 1 -37.82 77.36 17.05
C MET A 1 -37.02 76.56 18.07
N PRO A 2 -37.01 75.23 18.08
CA PRO A 2 -36.10 74.49 18.94
C PRO A 2 -34.96 73.89 18.14
N ASN A 3 -33.78 74.10 18.64
CA ASN A 3 -32.48 73.52 18.14
C ASN A 3 -32.45 72.07 18.44
N SER A 4 -32.32 71.21 17.43
CA SER A 4 -32.01 69.80 17.57
C SER A 4 -30.47 69.57 17.55
N LEU A 5 -29.98 69.16 18.68
CA LEU A 5 -28.59 68.74 18.90
C LEU A 5 -28.41 67.32 18.37
N PHE A 6 -27.68 67.16 17.26
CA PHE A 6 -27.28 65.87 16.75
C PHE A 6 -26.04 65.37 17.53
N LEU A 7 -26.21 64.27 18.30
CA LEU A 7 -25.15 63.61 19.01
C LEU A 7 -24.56 62.53 18.06
N PHE A 8 -23.34 62.73 17.53
CA PHE A 8 -22.60 61.73 16.81
C PHE A 8 -21.93 60.80 17.82
N ILE A 9 -22.45 59.55 17.90
CA ILE A 9 -21.76 58.46 18.62
C ILE A 9 -20.85 57.76 17.61
N THR A 10 -19.56 58.02 17.69
CA THR A 10 -18.53 57.26 17.01
C THR A 10 -18.30 55.94 17.74
N LEU A 11 -18.84 54.86 17.16
CA LEU A 11 -18.57 53.49 17.63
C LEU A 11 -17.21 53.08 17.11
N SER A 12 -16.16 53.14 17.95
CA SER A 12 -14.86 52.59 17.64
C SER A 12 -14.92 51.08 17.75
N LEU A 13 -15.00 50.39 16.61
CA LEU A 13 -14.89 48.94 16.52
C LEU A 13 -13.38 48.57 16.66
N SER A 14 -12.94 48.26 17.86
CA SER A 14 -11.64 47.66 18.11
C SER A 14 -11.68 46.23 17.63
N ILE A 15 -11.16 45.97 16.41
CA ILE A 15 -10.90 44.63 15.92
C ILE A 15 -9.72 44.10 16.74
N LEU A 16 -10.01 43.29 17.72
CA LEU A 16 -9.01 42.44 18.37
C LEU A 16 -8.53 41.40 17.35
N PHE A 17 -7.44 41.73 16.65
CA PHE A 17 -6.66 40.71 16.02
C PHE A 17 -6.06 39.86 17.14
N SER A 18 -6.67 38.71 17.44
CA SER A 18 -6.00 37.65 18.14
C SER A 18 -4.88 37.20 17.21
N SER A 19 -3.65 37.64 17.43
CA SER A 19 -2.48 36.96 16.88
C SER A 19 -2.52 35.54 17.46
N GLN A 20 -3.03 34.59 16.69
CA GLN A 20 -2.73 33.19 16.98
C GLN A 20 -1.20 33.11 16.92
N ALA A 21 -0.59 32.91 18.05
CA ALA A 21 0.82 32.57 18.13
C ALA A 21 0.97 31.31 17.28
N SER A 22 1.66 31.39 16.16
CA SER A 22 2.08 30.24 15.39
C SER A 22 2.86 29.36 16.37
N SER A 23 2.28 28.24 16.77
CA SER A 23 2.97 27.26 17.61
C SER A 23 4.16 26.77 16.79
N SER A 24 5.35 27.02 17.26
CA SER A 24 6.57 26.50 16.64
C SER A 24 6.70 25.02 16.97
N MET A 25 6.91 24.18 15.98
CA MET A 25 7.26 22.77 16.20
C MET A 25 8.61 22.69 16.91
N ILE A 26 8.66 22.02 18.04
CA ILE A 26 9.89 21.82 18.85
C ILE A 26 10.04 20.33 19.11
N PRO A 27 11.10 19.70 18.58
CA PRO A 27 11.29 18.27 18.84
C PRO A 27 11.60 17.99 20.30
N ASP A 28 11.22 16.80 20.78
CA ASP A 28 11.54 16.23 22.10
C ASP A 28 11.00 17.02 23.30
N ASP A 29 9.99 17.88 23.13
CA ASP A 29 9.37 18.67 24.22
C ASP A 29 8.12 18.00 24.80
N GLY A 30 7.64 16.92 24.18
CA GLY A 30 6.45 16.16 24.60
C GLY A 30 5.12 16.91 24.38
N ILE A 31 5.12 17.97 23.58
CA ILE A 31 3.92 18.75 23.22
C ILE A 31 3.37 18.25 21.86
N ASP A 32 2.05 18.29 21.71
CA ASP A 32 1.40 17.94 20.46
C ASP A 32 1.74 18.92 19.33
N ASP A 33 2.46 18.44 18.34
CA ASP A 33 2.87 19.18 17.13
C ASP A 33 1.83 19.10 15.97
N SER A 34 0.71 18.41 16.16
CA SER A 34 -0.25 18.14 15.06
C SER A 34 -0.76 19.41 14.38
N LEU A 35 -1.16 20.41 15.19
CA LEU A 35 -1.68 21.67 14.67
C LEU A 35 -0.58 22.49 14.00
N ALA A 36 0.59 22.56 14.61
CA ALA A 36 1.73 23.31 14.07
C ALA A 36 2.19 22.74 12.73
N LEU A 37 2.31 21.42 12.59
CA LEU A 37 2.67 20.77 11.35
C LEU A 37 1.58 20.97 10.27
N LYS A 38 0.30 20.87 10.66
CA LYS A 38 -0.80 21.14 9.74
C LYS A 38 -0.76 22.57 9.21
N ASP A 39 -0.55 23.55 10.07
CA ASP A 39 -0.47 24.96 9.69
C ASP A 39 0.74 25.22 8.78
N LEU A 40 1.89 24.60 9.03
CA LEU A 40 3.05 24.68 8.17
C LEU A 40 2.74 24.13 6.77
N ILE A 41 2.10 22.96 6.69
CA ILE A 41 1.72 22.36 5.41
C ILE A 41 0.75 23.27 4.63
N LEU A 42 -0.28 23.78 5.30
CA LEU A 42 -1.31 24.62 4.66
C LEU A 42 -0.81 26.00 4.25
N ASN A 43 0.18 26.55 4.95
CA ASN A 43 0.79 27.85 4.63
C ASN A 43 1.97 27.74 3.67
N THR A 44 2.39 26.55 3.30
CA THR A 44 3.43 26.36 2.28
C THR A 44 2.89 26.77 0.92
N ALA A 45 3.61 27.65 0.25
CA ALA A 45 3.20 28.13 -1.06
C ALA A 45 3.24 27.00 -2.10
N GLU A 46 2.35 27.06 -3.09
CA GLU A 46 2.38 26.14 -4.22
C GLU A 46 3.74 26.22 -4.95
N ASN A 47 4.22 25.09 -5.43
CA ASN A 47 5.55 24.92 -6.05
C ASN A 47 6.73 25.20 -5.11
N SER A 48 6.55 25.01 -3.82
CA SER A 48 7.62 25.18 -2.84
C SER A 48 7.83 23.95 -1.96
N GLU A 49 8.87 24.02 -1.17
CA GLU A 49 9.27 22.98 -0.23
C GLU A 49 8.99 23.42 1.21
N LEU A 50 8.31 22.56 1.95
CA LEU A 50 8.28 22.60 3.40
C LEU A 50 9.38 21.68 3.92
N LYS A 51 10.36 22.24 4.62
CA LYS A 51 11.45 21.48 5.20
C LYS A 51 11.43 21.48 6.72
N ILE A 52 11.44 20.30 7.31
CA ILE A 52 11.61 20.12 8.75
C ILE A 52 13.08 19.83 9.03
N ASP A 53 13.78 20.83 9.54
CA ASP A 53 15.25 20.80 9.63
C ASP A 53 15.79 20.19 10.92
N LYS A 54 15.09 20.33 12.04
CA LYS A 54 15.59 19.90 13.35
C LYS A 54 15.32 18.43 13.58
N PRO A 55 16.32 17.57 13.75
CA PRO A 55 16.13 16.19 14.17
C PRO A 55 15.48 16.10 15.55
N GLY A 56 14.79 15.01 15.83
CA GLY A 56 14.14 14.69 17.08
C GLY A 56 12.71 14.18 16.90
N VAL A 57 12.03 13.92 17.98
CA VAL A 57 10.67 13.37 18.01
C VAL A 57 9.66 14.51 18.06
N TYR A 58 8.76 14.52 17.10
CA TYR A 58 7.58 15.38 17.06
C TYR A 58 6.35 14.52 17.36
N ASP A 59 5.73 14.80 18.49
CA ASP A 59 4.57 14.05 18.95
C ASP A 59 3.31 14.50 18.17
N ILE A 60 2.70 13.58 17.46
CA ILE A 60 1.49 13.83 16.69
C ILE A 60 0.33 13.14 17.40
N CYS A 61 -0.54 13.92 18.03
CA CYS A 61 -1.62 13.42 18.87
C CYS A 61 -2.98 13.44 18.18
N SER A 62 -3.10 14.07 17.03
CA SER A 62 -4.32 14.07 16.22
C SER A 62 -4.03 13.98 14.72
N ALA A 63 -4.99 13.47 13.95
CA ALA A 63 -4.86 13.29 12.51
C ALA A 63 -4.71 14.63 11.78
N ILE A 64 -3.65 14.76 10.99
CA ILE A 64 -3.42 15.93 10.14
C ILE A 64 -4.12 15.70 8.80
N ILE A 65 -5.25 16.37 8.62
CA ILE A 65 -6.07 16.24 7.40
C ILE A 65 -5.87 17.44 6.51
N VAL A 66 -5.40 17.18 5.30
CA VAL A 66 -5.17 18.20 4.27
C VAL A 66 -6.03 17.89 3.04
N ARG A 67 -6.59 18.93 2.42
CA ARG A 67 -7.46 18.78 1.25
C ARG A 67 -7.04 19.73 0.14
N ASN A 68 -7.16 19.26 -1.09
CA ASN A 68 -6.94 20.05 -2.31
C ASN A 68 -5.56 20.73 -2.37
N LEU A 69 -4.56 20.09 -1.78
CA LEU A 69 -3.18 20.55 -1.83
C LEU A 69 -2.56 20.22 -3.18
N SER A 70 -1.74 21.10 -3.73
CA SER A 70 -1.04 20.80 -4.99
C SER A 70 0.37 21.36 -5.04
N ASN A 71 1.25 20.65 -5.75
CA ASN A 71 2.63 21.04 -6.05
C ASN A 71 3.45 21.38 -4.79
N ILE A 72 3.48 20.49 -3.82
CA ILE A 72 4.23 20.68 -2.58
C ILE A 72 5.17 19.51 -2.33
N THR A 73 6.40 19.84 -2.00
CA THR A 73 7.38 18.90 -1.48
C THR A 73 7.50 19.07 0.04
N ILE A 74 7.32 18.00 0.79
CA ILE A 74 7.46 17.98 2.25
C ILE A 74 8.66 17.11 2.59
N THR A 75 9.72 17.74 3.11
CA THR A 75 10.99 17.07 3.37
C THR A 75 11.41 17.14 4.83
N ALA A 76 12.26 16.21 5.22
CA ALA A 76 12.84 16.18 6.55
C ALA A 76 14.34 15.92 6.49
N ASN A 77 15.08 16.52 7.40
CA ASN A 77 16.45 16.12 7.66
C ASN A 77 16.49 14.75 8.36
N ALA A 78 17.62 14.06 8.26
CA ALA A 78 17.82 12.78 8.92
C ALA A 78 17.56 12.89 10.44
N GLY A 79 16.78 11.92 10.97
CA GLY A 79 16.43 11.89 12.40
C GLY A 79 15.17 12.67 12.77
N VAL A 80 14.42 13.24 11.84
CA VAL A 80 13.08 13.78 12.09
C VAL A 80 12.08 12.65 12.20
N ILE A 81 11.42 12.51 13.34
CA ILE A 81 10.48 11.44 13.67
C ILE A 81 9.10 12.04 13.93
N LEU A 82 8.12 11.67 13.11
CA LEU A 82 6.70 11.94 13.37
C LEU A 82 6.11 10.73 14.09
N LYS A 83 5.87 10.85 15.39
CA LYS A 83 5.43 9.75 16.26
C LYS A 83 3.99 9.95 16.70
N LYS A 84 3.16 8.93 16.60
CA LYS A 84 1.84 8.94 17.23
C LYS A 84 1.94 9.00 18.74
N CYS A 85 1.12 9.87 19.37
CA CYS A 85 0.94 9.87 20.83
C CYS A 85 0.16 8.62 21.28
N ASP A 86 0.31 8.23 22.54
CA ASP A 86 -0.42 7.09 23.12
C ASP A 86 -1.95 7.26 23.07
N GLN A 87 -2.44 8.51 23.10
CA GLN A 87 -3.86 8.85 22.97
C GLN A 87 -4.12 9.57 21.64
N PHE A 88 -3.74 8.94 20.52
CA PHE A 88 -3.89 9.53 19.20
C PHE A 88 -5.36 9.61 18.78
N GLU A 89 -5.81 10.80 18.36
CA GLU A 89 -7.15 11.02 17.83
C GLU A 89 -7.17 10.87 16.30
N GLY A 90 -7.87 9.86 15.80
CA GLY A 90 -8.00 9.56 14.38
C GLY A 90 -7.30 8.29 13.95
N GLU A 91 -7.11 8.11 12.66
CA GLU A 91 -6.51 6.89 12.10
C GLU A 91 -5.09 7.13 11.52
N TYR A 92 -4.86 8.25 10.86
CA TYR A 92 -3.65 8.53 10.08
C TYR A 92 -2.83 9.66 10.71
N ILE A 93 -1.52 9.57 10.64
CA ILE A 93 -0.65 10.73 10.94
C ILE A 93 -0.92 11.85 9.93
N LEU A 94 -0.83 11.54 8.63
CA LEU A 94 -1.10 12.47 7.53
C LEU A 94 -2.18 11.94 6.61
N SER A 95 -3.10 12.80 6.20
CA SER A 95 -4.15 12.44 5.24
C SER A 95 -4.28 13.51 4.15
N PHE A 96 -4.14 13.09 2.91
CA PHE A 96 -4.26 13.94 1.73
C PHE A 96 -5.50 13.54 0.93
N TYR A 97 -6.45 14.45 0.84
CA TYR A 97 -7.67 14.25 0.05
C TYR A 97 -7.67 15.15 -1.17
N ASN A 98 -7.97 14.60 -2.33
CA ASN A 98 -8.08 15.31 -3.60
C ASN A 98 -6.85 16.20 -3.89
N SER A 99 -5.68 15.70 -3.54
CA SER A 99 -4.40 16.41 -3.63
C SER A 99 -3.58 15.88 -4.79
N ARG A 100 -2.66 16.69 -5.33
CA ARG A 100 -1.86 16.30 -6.49
C ARG A 100 -0.44 16.87 -6.43
N PHE A 101 0.50 16.16 -7.06
CA PHE A 101 1.90 16.54 -7.10
C PHE A 101 2.47 16.77 -5.69
N ILE A 102 2.29 15.75 -4.83
CA ILE A 102 2.78 15.76 -3.46
C ILE A 102 3.98 14.83 -3.34
N GLU A 103 5.07 15.35 -2.83
CA GLU A 103 6.23 14.55 -2.44
C GLU A 103 6.42 14.55 -0.92
N ILE A 104 6.68 13.37 -0.33
CA ILE A 104 7.02 13.20 1.08
C ILE A 104 8.35 12.46 1.16
N ASN A 105 9.35 13.07 1.78
CA ASN A 105 10.72 12.60 1.69
C ASN A 105 11.51 12.77 3.00
N GLY A 106 12.20 11.72 3.43
CA GLY A 106 13.20 11.77 4.49
C GLY A 106 12.69 11.63 5.93
N PHE A 107 11.40 11.38 6.14
CA PHE A 107 10.82 11.23 7.47
C PHE A 107 10.96 9.82 8.04
N ILE A 108 10.95 9.77 9.38
CA ILE A 108 10.67 8.56 10.13
C ILE A 108 9.24 8.69 10.69
N PHE A 109 8.35 7.78 10.25
CA PHE A 109 6.99 7.68 10.76
C PHE A 109 6.89 6.54 11.77
N ARG A 110 6.45 6.84 12.98
CA ARG A 110 6.32 5.85 14.04
C ARG A 110 4.88 5.69 14.50
N GLY A 111 4.37 4.45 14.41
CA GLY A 111 3.12 4.03 15.02
C GLY A 111 3.28 3.62 16.48
N LEU A 112 2.24 3.00 17.04
CA LEU A 112 2.17 2.56 18.42
C LEU A 112 2.24 1.04 18.57
N THR A 113 2.04 0.29 17.51
CA THR A 113 1.93 -1.18 17.56
C THR A 113 3.30 -1.84 17.50
N THR A 114 3.94 -2.00 18.62
CA THR A 114 5.22 -2.72 18.75
C THR A 114 5.06 -4.24 18.68
N ASP A 115 3.86 -4.78 18.94
CA ASP A 115 3.57 -6.22 18.84
C ASP A 115 3.60 -6.67 17.36
N LYS A 116 4.48 -7.62 17.08
CA LYS A 116 4.70 -8.18 15.73
C LYS A 116 3.59 -9.12 15.26
N ILE A 117 2.58 -9.40 16.06
CA ILE A 117 1.57 -10.42 15.79
C ILE A 117 0.18 -9.80 15.59
N ASN A 118 -0.17 -8.76 16.33
CA ASN A 118 -1.51 -8.21 16.36
C ASN A 118 -1.76 -7.17 15.28
N TYR A 119 -2.94 -7.28 14.67
CA TYR A 119 -3.50 -6.28 13.79
C TYR A 119 -4.30 -5.28 14.63
N VAL A 120 -4.00 -4.00 14.48
CA VAL A 120 -4.72 -2.92 15.16
C VAL A 120 -5.38 -2.04 14.10
N TRP A 121 -6.68 -2.21 13.94
CA TRP A 121 -7.47 -1.45 12.97
C TRP A 121 -7.34 0.07 13.20
N GLY A 122 -7.16 0.80 12.09
CA GLY A 122 -7.11 2.28 12.11
C GLY A 122 -5.76 2.85 12.54
N GLU A 123 -4.77 2.04 12.91
CA GLU A 123 -3.45 2.53 13.22
C GLU A 123 -2.60 2.63 11.96
N GLN A 124 -2.61 3.83 11.34
CA GLN A 124 -2.06 4.04 10.02
C GLN A 124 -1.12 5.26 9.96
N GLY A 125 -0.19 5.22 8.99
CA GLY A 125 0.77 6.30 8.76
C GLY A 125 0.20 7.39 7.84
N ILE A 126 0.18 7.14 6.52
CA ILE A 126 -0.24 8.12 5.54
C ILE A 126 -1.43 7.61 4.71
N LEU A 127 -2.42 8.47 4.50
CA LEU A 127 -3.55 8.25 3.59
C LEU A 127 -3.46 9.17 2.37
N PHE A 128 -3.68 8.61 1.20
CA PHE A 128 -4.03 9.33 -0.03
C PHE A 128 -5.41 8.88 -0.51
N ALA A 129 -6.35 9.81 -0.59
CA ALA A 129 -7.70 9.55 -1.04
C ALA A 129 -8.09 10.49 -2.18
N GLY A 130 -8.34 9.93 -3.35
CA GLY A 130 -8.62 10.71 -4.56
C GLY A 130 -7.47 11.61 -4.99
N SER A 131 -6.24 11.19 -4.76
CA SER A 131 -5.03 11.98 -4.97
C SER A 131 -4.20 11.44 -6.12
N GLU A 132 -3.47 12.30 -6.83
CA GLU A 132 -2.69 11.93 -8.01
C GLU A 132 -1.26 12.49 -7.97
N ASP A 133 -0.35 11.84 -8.71
CA ASP A 133 1.06 12.24 -8.79
C ASP A 133 1.73 12.35 -7.41
N ILE A 134 1.61 11.27 -6.65
CA ILE A 134 2.13 11.19 -5.30
C ILE A 134 3.47 10.47 -5.30
N SER A 135 4.44 11.05 -4.61
CA SER A 135 5.78 10.49 -4.45
C SER A 135 6.15 10.35 -2.98
N ILE A 136 6.48 9.13 -2.54
CA ILE A 136 6.87 8.81 -1.17
C ILE A 136 8.25 8.16 -1.23
N LYS A 137 9.27 8.89 -0.77
CA LYS A 137 10.67 8.48 -0.97
C LYS A 137 11.51 8.61 0.29
N HIS A 138 12.46 7.68 0.47
CA HIS A 138 13.46 7.73 1.53
C HIS A 138 12.88 7.90 2.95
N ASN A 139 11.67 7.37 3.18
CA ASN A 139 11.06 7.40 4.50
C ASN A 139 11.25 6.06 5.20
N HIS A 140 11.22 6.08 6.52
CA HIS A 140 11.16 4.89 7.36
C HIS A 140 9.82 4.84 8.08
N PHE A 141 9.06 3.78 7.87
CA PHE A 141 7.79 3.51 8.54
C PHE A 141 7.95 2.33 9.46
N TYR A 142 7.63 2.49 10.74
CA TYR A 142 7.70 1.38 11.69
C TYR A 142 6.60 1.37 12.74
N ASP A 143 6.28 0.16 13.23
CA ASP A 143 5.30 -0.08 14.29
C ASP A 143 3.85 0.31 13.94
N PHE A 144 3.42 0.13 12.69
CA PHE A 144 2.03 0.37 12.29
C PHE A 144 1.19 -0.91 12.33
N GLY A 145 0.14 -0.91 13.15
CA GLY A 145 -0.74 -2.05 13.36
C GLY A 145 -1.74 -2.31 12.23
N ASP A 146 -2.02 -1.31 11.39
CA ASP A 146 -2.86 -1.47 10.19
C ASP A 146 -2.05 -1.19 8.92
N ALA A 147 -1.84 0.04 8.53
CA ALA A 147 -1.15 0.36 7.29
C ALA A 147 -0.15 1.50 7.41
N ALA A 148 1.09 1.31 6.94
CA ALA A 148 2.06 2.40 6.85
C ALA A 148 1.63 3.45 5.82
N ILE A 149 1.17 3.01 4.65
CA ILE A 149 0.64 3.86 3.59
C ILE A 149 -0.67 3.23 3.12
N ARG A 150 -1.68 4.06 2.92
CA ARG A 150 -2.94 3.66 2.31
C ARG A 150 -3.32 4.61 1.18
N ALA A 151 -3.65 4.04 0.03
CA ALA A 151 -4.20 4.77 -1.09
C ALA A 151 -5.60 4.24 -1.41
N THR A 152 -6.55 5.14 -1.59
CA THR A 152 -7.96 4.80 -1.89
C THR A 152 -8.59 5.89 -2.75
N SER A 153 -9.86 5.72 -3.13
CA SER A 153 -10.63 6.80 -3.73
C SER A 153 -11.23 7.73 -2.67
N SER A 154 -11.48 8.98 -3.01
CA SER A 154 -12.26 9.88 -2.17
C SER A 154 -13.73 9.88 -2.56
N HIS A 155 -14.60 10.04 -1.56
CA HIS A 155 -16.00 10.42 -1.77
C HIS A 155 -16.10 11.93 -1.90
N LEU A 156 -16.65 12.42 -2.99
CA LEU A 156 -17.28 13.74 -2.99
C LEU A 156 -18.69 13.54 -2.46
N SER A 157 -19.07 14.28 -1.45
CA SER A 157 -20.37 14.19 -0.74
C SER A 157 -21.60 14.52 -1.61
N SER A 158 -21.39 14.90 -2.85
CA SER A 158 -22.45 15.21 -3.82
C SER A 158 -22.27 14.32 -5.04
N HIS A 159 -22.99 13.21 -5.04
CA HIS A 159 -23.23 12.37 -6.21
C HIS A 159 -22.06 11.53 -6.75
N ASP A 160 -22.14 10.25 -6.55
CA ASP A 160 -21.73 9.11 -7.39
C ASP A 160 -20.36 9.13 -8.11
N THR A 161 -19.54 10.15 -8.01
CA THR A 161 -18.22 10.21 -8.63
C THR A 161 -17.11 10.14 -7.60
N ASN A 162 -16.57 8.95 -7.41
CA ASN A 162 -15.33 8.80 -6.66
C ASN A 162 -14.15 9.23 -7.52
N ILE A 163 -13.33 10.07 -6.93
CA ILE A 163 -12.03 10.41 -7.50
C ILE A 163 -11.05 9.30 -7.12
N ASN A 164 -10.50 8.62 -8.11
CA ASN A 164 -9.48 7.60 -7.90
C ASN A 164 -8.15 8.23 -7.48
N SER A 165 -7.38 7.50 -6.68
CA SER A 165 -5.95 7.82 -6.52
C SER A 165 -5.14 7.11 -7.60
N PHE A 166 -4.18 7.80 -8.21
CA PHE A 166 -3.38 7.24 -9.30
C PHE A 166 -2.02 7.93 -9.46
N ARG A 167 -1.11 7.26 -10.19
CA ARG A 167 0.29 7.65 -10.33
C ARG A 167 0.97 7.85 -8.98
N ILE A 168 0.93 6.78 -8.18
CA ILE A 168 1.54 6.74 -6.86
C ILE A 168 2.88 6.04 -6.95
N ASP A 169 3.92 6.69 -6.47
CA ASP A 169 5.30 6.24 -6.50
C ASP A 169 5.86 6.08 -5.09
N ILE A 170 6.16 4.84 -4.71
CA ILE A 170 6.69 4.47 -3.39
C ILE A 170 8.09 3.90 -3.62
N ARG A 171 9.14 4.69 -3.34
CA ARG A 171 10.53 4.30 -3.65
C ARG A 171 11.50 4.51 -2.50
N ASN A 172 12.48 3.61 -2.41
CA ASN A 172 13.61 3.75 -1.48
C ASN A 172 13.17 3.94 -0.02
N ASN A 173 12.02 3.38 0.37
CA ASN A 173 11.56 3.44 1.75
C ASN A 173 11.93 2.16 2.50
N TYR A 174 11.98 2.27 3.81
CA TYR A 174 12.13 1.15 4.73
C TYR A 174 10.84 0.97 5.54
N PHE A 175 10.25 -0.22 5.48
CA PHE A 175 9.06 -0.59 6.22
C PHE A 175 9.41 -1.67 7.22
N GLU A 176 9.27 -1.38 8.49
CA GLU A 176 9.62 -2.29 9.57
C GLU A 176 8.42 -2.53 10.49
N ASN A 177 8.12 -3.80 10.78
CA ASN A 177 7.06 -4.18 11.71
C ASN A 177 5.69 -3.51 11.37
N VAL A 178 5.35 -3.42 10.09
CA VAL A 178 4.06 -2.89 9.63
C VAL A 178 3.12 -4.01 9.20
N THR A 179 1.82 -3.81 9.34
CA THR A 179 0.85 -4.82 8.90
C THR A 179 0.68 -4.78 7.40
N GLN A 180 0.41 -3.60 6.83
CA GLN A 180 0.21 -3.46 5.39
C GLN A 180 0.93 -2.23 4.84
N VAL A 181 1.34 -2.34 3.58
CA VAL A 181 1.54 -1.20 2.69
C VAL A 181 0.55 -1.43 1.57
N THR A 182 -0.41 -0.53 1.36
CA THR A 182 -1.61 -0.99 0.69
C THR A 182 -2.29 0.03 -0.19
N THR A 183 -2.98 -0.51 -1.15
CA THR A 183 -4.12 0.13 -1.78
C THR A 183 -5.38 -0.58 -1.32
N THR A 184 -6.39 0.14 -0.93
CA THR A 184 -7.67 -0.43 -0.54
C THR A 184 -8.77 -0.06 -1.52
N HIS A 185 -9.74 -0.96 -1.64
CA HIS A 185 -11.02 -0.62 -2.24
C HIS A 185 -11.78 0.31 -1.30
N PRO A 186 -12.57 1.24 -1.80
CA PRO A 186 -13.42 2.09 -0.99
C PRO A 186 -14.50 1.27 -0.28
N TRP A 187 -14.97 1.78 0.83
CA TRP A 187 -16.08 1.18 1.59
C TRP A 187 -17.34 0.95 0.75
N ASN A 188 -17.57 1.84 -0.20
CA ASN A 188 -18.67 1.71 -1.12
C ASN A 188 -18.19 0.99 -2.38
N ASN A 189 -18.64 -0.24 -2.56
CA ASN A 189 -18.20 -1.17 -3.61
C ASN A 189 -18.47 -0.70 -5.05
N ASN A 190 -19.15 0.43 -5.24
CA ASN A 190 -19.55 0.87 -6.56
C ASN A 190 -18.55 1.78 -7.26
N TYR A 191 -17.49 2.25 -6.55
CA TYR A 191 -16.81 3.42 -7.03
C TYR A 191 -15.30 3.40 -6.79
N GLY A 192 -14.57 3.43 -7.87
CA GLY A 192 -13.20 3.83 -7.88
C GLY A 192 -12.21 2.89 -7.21
N GLY A 193 -11.06 3.41 -6.96
CA GLY A 193 -9.94 2.67 -6.41
C GLY A 193 -8.64 3.39 -6.63
N THR A 194 -7.62 2.62 -6.90
CA THR A 194 -6.27 3.10 -7.21
C THR A 194 -5.78 2.47 -8.49
N HIS A 195 -4.96 3.17 -9.23
CA HIS A 195 -4.28 2.60 -10.39
C HIS A 195 -2.93 3.28 -10.65
N ASP A 196 -2.10 2.67 -11.49
CA ASP A 196 -0.77 3.16 -11.85
C ASP A 196 0.13 3.38 -10.62
N ILE A 197 0.35 2.30 -9.86
CA ILE A 197 1.19 2.32 -8.66
C ILE A 197 2.53 1.70 -8.95
N THR A 198 3.60 2.39 -8.56
CA THR A 198 4.97 1.88 -8.58
C THR A 198 5.49 1.71 -7.16
N VAL A 199 6.01 0.51 -6.87
CA VAL A 199 6.70 0.18 -5.61
C VAL A 199 8.08 -0.32 -5.97
N GLU A 200 9.11 0.46 -5.69
CA GLU A 200 10.45 0.19 -6.21
C GLU A 200 11.56 0.46 -5.18
N ASN A 201 12.56 -0.42 -5.14
CA ASN A 201 13.74 -0.29 -4.27
C ASN A 201 13.41 -0.11 -2.78
N ASN A 202 12.29 -0.68 -2.30
CA ASN A 202 11.94 -0.63 -0.89
C ASN A 202 12.43 -1.88 -0.15
N ILE A 203 12.61 -1.73 1.15
CA ILE A 203 12.84 -2.84 2.07
C ILE A 203 11.60 -3.01 2.95
N PHE A 204 11.04 -4.22 2.99
CA PHE A 204 9.94 -4.63 3.85
C PHE A 204 10.47 -5.66 4.83
N GLU A 205 10.56 -5.33 6.10
CA GLU A 205 11.05 -6.21 7.15
C GLU A 205 9.98 -6.46 8.21
N GLY A 206 9.70 -7.73 8.47
CA GLY A 206 8.68 -8.12 9.46
C GLY A 206 7.25 -7.77 9.05
N LEU A 207 6.95 -7.67 7.75
CA LEU A 207 5.60 -7.38 7.23
C LEU A 207 4.60 -8.43 7.74
N LYS A 208 3.55 -8.01 8.46
CA LYS A 208 2.60 -8.91 9.13
C LYS A 208 1.43 -9.32 8.23
N GLY A 209 0.99 -8.42 7.39
CA GLY A 209 -0.08 -8.63 6.43
C GLY A 209 0.45 -8.78 5.00
N ALA A 210 0.36 -7.72 4.19
CA ALA A 210 0.82 -7.75 2.82
C ALA A 210 1.14 -6.36 2.24
N LEU A 211 2.02 -6.31 1.24
CA LEU A 211 1.93 -5.28 0.20
C LEU A 211 0.69 -5.62 -0.62
N LYS A 212 -0.38 -4.84 -0.46
CA LYS A 212 -1.71 -5.19 -0.95
C LYS A 212 -2.16 -4.31 -2.10
N PHE A 213 -2.61 -4.93 -3.16
CA PHE A 213 -3.24 -4.28 -4.30
C PHE A 213 -4.71 -4.68 -4.38
N ALA A 214 -5.60 -3.75 -4.07
CA ALA A 214 -7.03 -3.96 -4.10
C ALA A 214 -7.73 -2.77 -4.78
N THR A 215 -8.67 -3.07 -5.66
CA THR A 215 -9.50 -2.06 -6.33
C THR A 215 -10.80 -2.70 -6.78
N VAL A 216 -11.78 -1.89 -7.13
CA VAL A 216 -13.04 -2.36 -7.73
C VAL A 216 -13.10 -2.14 -9.22
N LYS A 217 -12.15 -1.43 -9.81
CA LYS A 217 -12.14 -1.18 -11.27
C LYS A 217 -11.06 -1.99 -11.98
N PRO A 218 -11.37 -2.51 -13.18
CA PRO A 218 -10.49 -3.46 -13.89
C PRO A 218 -9.25 -2.83 -14.55
N VAL A 219 -9.09 -1.51 -14.52
CA VAL A 219 -8.05 -0.78 -15.28
C VAL A 219 -6.91 -0.33 -14.36
N SER A 220 -6.55 -1.16 -13.42
CA SER A 220 -5.45 -0.86 -12.51
C SER A 220 -4.16 -1.47 -12.99
N LYS A 221 -3.07 -0.76 -12.78
CA LYS A 221 -1.71 -1.24 -13.06
C LYS A 221 -0.86 -1.08 -11.82
N ALA A 222 -0.02 -2.07 -11.56
CA ALA A 222 1.01 -1.98 -10.54
C ALA A 222 2.33 -2.51 -11.05
N LEU A 223 3.40 -1.83 -10.68
CA LEU A 223 4.77 -2.25 -10.90
C LEU A 223 5.46 -2.39 -9.55
N VAL A 224 5.87 -3.61 -9.21
CA VAL A 224 6.61 -3.94 -7.99
C VAL A 224 7.96 -4.48 -8.43
N ARG A 225 9.04 -3.72 -8.23
CA ARG A 225 10.35 -4.16 -8.69
C ARG A 225 11.50 -3.76 -7.77
N TYR A 226 12.54 -4.58 -7.77
CA TYR A 226 13.78 -4.34 -7.02
C TYR A 226 13.57 -4.17 -5.51
N ASN A 227 12.45 -4.68 -4.95
CA ASN A 227 12.21 -4.63 -3.53
C ASN A 227 12.81 -5.85 -2.83
N THR A 228 13.12 -5.68 -1.55
CA THR A 228 13.53 -6.78 -0.68
C THR A 228 12.48 -6.96 0.41
N PHE A 229 11.91 -8.16 0.50
CA PHE A 229 11.00 -8.60 1.55
C PHE A 229 11.76 -9.56 2.46
N LYS A 230 11.87 -9.22 3.75
CA LYS A 230 12.59 -10.04 4.74
C LYS A 230 11.67 -10.39 5.91
N ASN A 231 11.79 -11.60 6.43
CA ASN A 231 11.13 -12.01 7.65
C ASN A 231 9.62 -11.73 7.64
N THR A 232 8.97 -11.84 6.48
CA THR A 232 7.53 -11.57 6.35
C THR A 232 6.71 -12.59 7.14
N LYS A 233 5.81 -12.11 8.01
CA LYS A 233 4.95 -12.94 8.85
C LYS A 233 3.61 -13.25 8.19
N GLY A 234 3.17 -12.36 7.33
CA GLY A 234 1.99 -12.52 6.48
C GLY A 234 2.35 -12.93 5.05
N THR A 235 1.43 -12.71 4.14
CA THR A 235 1.65 -12.82 2.69
C THR A 235 2.52 -11.65 2.24
N ALA A 236 3.57 -11.88 1.43
CA ALA A 236 4.41 -10.77 1.00
C ALA A 236 3.65 -9.82 0.06
N ILE A 237 2.99 -10.36 -0.97
CA ILE A 237 2.18 -9.58 -1.92
C ILE A 237 0.79 -10.19 -2.04
N GLU A 238 -0.24 -9.36 -1.86
CA GLU A 238 -1.64 -9.74 -2.03
C GLU A 238 -2.29 -8.93 -3.15
N ILE A 239 -2.98 -9.63 -4.06
CA ILE A 239 -3.66 -9.00 -5.20
C ILE A 239 -5.13 -9.40 -5.18
N THR A 240 -6.01 -8.39 -5.03
CA THR A 240 -7.45 -8.56 -5.17
C THR A 240 -7.98 -7.55 -6.19
N TYR A 241 -8.69 -8.00 -7.21
CA TYR A 241 -9.30 -7.16 -8.26
C TYR A 241 -8.33 -6.28 -9.07
N TYR A 242 -7.05 -6.30 -8.79
CA TYR A 242 -6.08 -5.48 -9.51
C TYR A 242 -5.68 -6.14 -10.81
N SER A 243 -5.76 -5.42 -11.90
CA SER A 243 -5.34 -5.90 -13.22
C SER A 243 -3.93 -5.42 -13.57
N ASN A 244 -3.24 -6.17 -14.44
CA ASN A 244 -1.93 -5.81 -14.98
C ASN A 244 -0.87 -5.53 -13.91
N VAL A 245 -0.62 -6.50 -13.04
CA VAL A 245 0.40 -6.42 -12.00
C VAL A 245 1.70 -7.04 -12.47
N LYS A 246 2.78 -6.27 -12.41
CA LYS A 246 4.15 -6.73 -12.72
C LYS A 246 4.98 -6.77 -11.45
N ILE A 247 5.44 -7.96 -11.09
CA ILE A 247 6.30 -8.24 -9.93
C ILE A 247 7.63 -8.76 -10.49
N ILE A 248 8.63 -7.89 -10.54
CA ILE A 248 9.83 -8.13 -11.32
C ILE A 248 11.09 -7.89 -10.49
N ALA A 249 12.03 -8.83 -10.50
CA ALA A 249 13.36 -8.69 -9.90
C ALA A 249 13.32 -8.28 -8.41
N ASN A 250 12.37 -8.84 -7.65
CA ASN A 250 12.32 -8.67 -6.20
C ASN A 250 13.02 -9.85 -5.51
N THR A 251 13.46 -9.61 -4.29
CA THR A 251 14.05 -10.64 -3.42
C THR A 251 13.16 -10.87 -2.21
N PHE A 252 12.81 -12.14 -1.96
CA PHE A 252 12.01 -12.58 -0.81
C PHE A 252 12.86 -13.53 0.04
N ILE A 253 13.00 -13.21 1.31
CA ILE A 253 13.87 -13.93 2.23
C ILE A 253 13.11 -14.26 3.52
N ASP A 254 13.14 -15.53 3.93
CA ASP A 254 12.58 -15.96 5.21
C ASP A 254 11.10 -15.58 5.41
N SER A 255 10.27 -15.82 4.39
CA SER A 255 8.84 -15.56 4.45
C SER A 255 8.10 -16.73 5.10
N ASP A 256 7.23 -16.44 6.08
CA ASP A 256 6.47 -17.47 6.82
C ASP A 256 5.19 -17.90 6.09
N LYS A 257 4.74 -17.16 5.07
CA LYS A 257 3.52 -17.44 4.29
C LYS A 257 3.74 -17.23 2.79
N PHE A 258 2.66 -17.15 2.02
CA PHE A 258 2.75 -17.01 0.57
C PHE A 258 3.56 -15.78 0.14
N ILE A 259 4.40 -15.97 -0.87
CA ILE A 259 5.10 -14.88 -1.55
C ILE A 259 4.11 -14.04 -2.35
N LEU A 260 3.23 -14.72 -3.08
CA LEU A 260 2.14 -14.09 -3.83
C LEU A 260 0.84 -14.82 -3.55
N ASN A 261 -0.19 -14.08 -3.15
CA ASN A 261 -1.55 -14.57 -3.06
C ASN A 261 -2.47 -13.66 -3.89
N ALA A 262 -2.90 -14.16 -5.04
CA ALA A 262 -3.84 -13.46 -5.90
C ALA A 262 -5.18 -14.20 -5.91
N TYR A 263 -6.22 -13.51 -5.53
CA TYR A 263 -7.58 -14.06 -5.55
C TYR A 263 -8.57 -13.00 -6.02
N PRO A 264 -9.36 -13.30 -7.03
CA PRO A 264 -10.47 -12.46 -7.37
C PRO A 264 -11.61 -12.76 -6.38
N ASN A 265 -11.92 -11.83 -5.50
CA ASN A 265 -13.23 -11.85 -4.86
C ASN A 265 -14.21 -11.18 -5.80
N LYS A 266 -15.37 -11.75 -6.05
CA LYS A 266 -16.43 -11.10 -6.84
C LYS A 266 -16.79 -9.78 -6.15
N PRO A 267 -16.63 -8.62 -6.79
CA PRO A 267 -17.14 -7.38 -6.25
C PRO A 267 -18.64 -7.54 -6.06
N ARG A 268 -19.16 -7.20 -4.89
CA ARG A 268 -20.58 -7.39 -4.57
C ARG A 268 -21.54 -6.64 -5.49
N SER A 269 -21.03 -5.72 -6.29
CA SER A 269 -21.81 -4.78 -7.10
C SER A 269 -21.34 -4.60 -8.55
N VAL A 270 -20.38 -5.38 -9.03
CA VAL A 270 -19.96 -5.23 -10.44
C VAL A 270 -20.92 -6.01 -11.31
N THR A 271 -21.75 -5.28 -12.05
CA THR A 271 -22.70 -5.80 -13.05
C THR A 271 -22.08 -5.88 -14.45
N GLU A 272 -20.88 -5.27 -14.63
CA GLU A 272 -20.23 -5.20 -15.94
C GLU A 272 -19.06 -6.19 -16.07
N PRO A 273 -18.73 -6.60 -17.30
CA PRO A 273 -17.60 -7.47 -17.58
C PRO A 273 -16.29 -6.93 -17.06
N PHE A 274 -15.50 -7.79 -16.42
CA PHE A 274 -14.30 -7.44 -15.71
C PHE A 274 -13.08 -8.05 -16.42
N ASN A 275 -12.21 -7.22 -16.99
CA ASN A 275 -10.94 -7.71 -17.49
C ASN A 275 -9.95 -7.84 -16.32
N TRP A 276 -9.67 -9.07 -15.89
CA TRP A 276 -8.75 -9.37 -14.79
C TRP A 276 -7.29 -9.01 -15.08
N GLY A 277 -6.97 -8.68 -16.34
CA GLY A 277 -5.61 -8.33 -16.74
C GLY A 277 -4.59 -9.43 -16.48
N ASN A 278 -3.32 -9.09 -16.58
CA ASN A 278 -2.24 -10.04 -16.50
C ASN A 278 -1.46 -9.91 -15.17
N ILE A 279 -0.97 -11.04 -14.66
CA ILE A 279 0.03 -11.07 -13.59
C ILE A 279 1.34 -11.56 -14.18
N TYR A 280 2.38 -10.76 -14.01
CA TYR A 280 3.76 -11.10 -14.34
C TYR A 280 4.55 -11.23 -13.05
N PHE A 281 5.02 -12.44 -12.76
CA PHE A 281 5.93 -12.72 -11.66
C PHE A 281 7.22 -13.26 -12.25
N THR A 282 8.19 -12.37 -12.49
CA THR A 282 9.37 -12.71 -13.29
C THR A 282 10.67 -12.21 -12.69
N HIS A 283 11.75 -12.97 -12.87
CA HIS A 283 13.10 -12.63 -12.41
C HIS A 283 13.21 -12.40 -10.90
N ASN A 284 12.30 -12.96 -10.10
CA ASN A 284 12.35 -12.84 -8.66
C ASN A 284 13.23 -13.94 -8.04
N THR A 285 13.82 -13.63 -6.89
CA THR A 285 14.58 -14.58 -6.09
C THR A 285 13.86 -14.83 -4.77
N ILE A 286 13.56 -16.08 -4.47
CA ILE A 286 12.88 -16.53 -3.27
C ILE A 286 13.82 -17.45 -2.49
N LEU A 287 14.14 -17.08 -1.26
CA LEU A 287 15.11 -17.79 -0.42
C LEU A 287 14.49 -18.19 0.90
N ARG A 288 14.61 -19.47 1.28
CA ARG A 288 14.25 -20.01 2.61
C ARG A 288 12.84 -19.63 3.06
N SER A 289 11.88 -19.67 2.15
CA SER A 289 10.50 -19.28 2.43
C SER A 289 9.63 -20.50 2.74
N LYS A 290 8.61 -20.30 3.59
CA LYS A 290 7.61 -21.33 3.93
C LYS A 290 6.35 -21.22 3.09
N GLY A 291 6.39 -20.49 2.00
CA GLY A 291 5.28 -20.33 1.09
C GLY A 291 5.71 -19.95 -0.32
N GLY A 292 4.93 -20.37 -1.27
CA GLY A 292 5.14 -20.10 -2.69
C GLY A 292 4.09 -19.14 -3.26
N ILE A 293 3.66 -19.45 -4.47
CA ILE A 293 2.67 -18.66 -5.22
C ILE A 293 1.31 -19.34 -5.15
N ARG A 294 0.30 -18.60 -4.74
CA ARG A 294 -1.10 -19.03 -4.78
C ARG A 294 -1.91 -18.08 -5.64
N ILE A 295 -2.56 -18.62 -6.65
CA ILE A 295 -3.44 -17.83 -7.51
C ILE A 295 -4.78 -18.55 -7.62
N GLN A 296 -5.86 -17.86 -7.27
CA GLN A 296 -7.22 -18.37 -7.37
C GLN A 296 -7.96 -17.65 -8.48
N SER A 297 -8.76 -18.39 -9.21
CA SER A 297 -9.81 -17.85 -10.07
C SER A 297 -11.15 -18.28 -9.50
N ASP A 298 -11.90 -17.33 -8.96
CA ASP A 298 -13.26 -17.56 -8.44
C ASP A 298 -14.33 -17.21 -9.48
N VAL A 299 -14.03 -17.42 -10.75
CA VAL A 299 -15.02 -17.20 -11.81
C VAL A 299 -16.07 -18.28 -11.68
N THR A 300 -17.26 -17.92 -11.23
CA THR A 300 -18.44 -18.82 -11.23
C THR A 300 -18.95 -18.96 -12.65
N ASP A 301 -19.65 -20.07 -12.93
CA ASP A 301 -20.15 -20.38 -14.30
C ASP A 301 -21.02 -19.29 -14.93
N GLU A 302 -21.63 -18.43 -14.10
CA GLU A 302 -22.49 -17.32 -14.54
C GLU A 302 -21.71 -16.10 -15.11
N LEU A 303 -20.39 -16.03 -14.89
CA LEU A 303 -19.56 -14.89 -15.28
C LEU A 303 -18.56 -15.23 -16.39
N ILE A 304 -18.82 -16.31 -17.12
CA ILE A 304 -17.87 -16.85 -18.07
C ILE A 304 -18.13 -16.36 -19.49
N ASP A 305 -17.75 -15.14 -19.68
CA ASP A 305 -17.35 -14.61 -20.96
C ASP A 305 -15.81 -14.66 -21.04
N ASP A 306 -15.22 -14.91 -22.21
CA ASP A 306 -13.77 -14.93 -22.46
C ASP A 306 -13.06 -13.65 -22.03
N LYS A 307 -13.80 -12.60 -21.70
CA LYS A 307 -13.33 -11.31 -21.17
C LYS A 307 -12.81 -11.36 -19.73
N TYR A 308 -13.05 -12.44 -18.99
CA TYR A 308 -12.71 -12.55 -17.56
C TYR A 308 -11.47 -13.38 -17.27
N VAL A 309 -10.77 -13.79 -18.29
CA VAL A 309 -9.62 -14.66 -18.11
C VAL A 309 -8.36 -13.86 -17.86
N ARG A 310 -7.70 -14.21 -16.76
CA ARG A 310 -6.41 -13.64 -16.39
C ARG A 310 -5.29 -14.49 -16.98
N SER A 311 -4.36 -13.87 -17.69
CA SER A 311 -3.11 -14.51 -18.08
C SER A 311 -2.04 -14.36 -16.98
N ILE A 312 -1.32 -15.43 -16.71
CA ILE A 312 -0.34 -15.49 -15.65
C ILE A 312 0.99 -15.95 -16.20
N TYR A 313 2.04 -15.19 -15.91
CA TYR A 313 3.39 -15.44 -16.36
C TYR A 313 4.31 -15.56 -15.15
N ILE A 314 4.77 -16.78 -14.83
CA ILE A 314 5.71 -17.06 -13.74
C ILE A 314 6.99 -17.60 -14.37
N ASN A 315 7.86 -16.66 -14.75
CA ASN A 315 9.00 -17.03 -15.59
C ASN A 315 10.32 -16.48 -15.02
N ASN A 316 11.41 -17.22 -15.24
CA ASN A 316 12.76 -16.81 -14.89
C ASN A 316 12.94 -16.49 -13.39
N ASN A 317 12.28 -17.22 -12.50
CA ASN A 317 12.42 -17.02 -11.06
C ASN A 317 13.35 -18.08 -10.45
N HIS A 318 13.99 -17.71 -9.35
CA HIS A 318 14.79 -18.61 -8.53
C HIS A 318 14.08 -18.89 -7.20
N PHE A 319 13.73 -20.15 -6.95
CA PHE A 319 13.07 -20.62 -5.73
C PHE A 319 14.01 -21.55 -4.99
N ILE A 320 14.68 -21.07 -3.97
CA ILE A 320 15.74 -21.77 -3.27
C ILE A 320 15.32 -22.06 -1.82
N ASN A 321 15.34 -23.35 -1.45
CA ASN A 321 14.98 -23.83 -0.11
C ASN A 321 13.58 -23.37 0.33
N VAL A 322 12.58 -23.59 -0.54
CA VAL A 322 11.18 -23.30 -0.22
C VAL A 322 10.53 -24.51 0.40
N ASP A 323 9.96 -24.33 1.61
CA ASP A 323 9.27 -25.36 2.37
C ASP A 323 7.77 -25.12 2.40
N MET A 324 7.02 -25.93 1.67
CA MET A 324 5.56 -25.88 1.64
C MET A 324 4.90 -26.83 2.64
N THR A 325 5.68 -27.67 3.35
CA THR A 325 5.14 -28.69 4.25
C THR A 325 4.56 -28.10 5.55
N VAL A 326 4.82 -26.85 5.82
CA VAL A 326 4.24 -26.10 6.95
C VAL A 326 2.71 -25.94 6.86
N TYR A 327 2.15 -26.14 5.68
CA TYR A 327 0.69 -26.13 5.52
C TYR A 327 0.09 -27.50 5.92
N PRO A 328 -0.98 -27.53 6.74
CA PRO A 328 -1.52 -28.78 7.27
C PRO A 328 -2.11 -29.70 6.20
N GLU A 329 -2.53 -29.15 5.07
CA GLU A 329 -3.17 -29.93 4.01
C GLU A 329 -2.21 -30.15 2.84
N LYS A 330 -1.90 -31.41 2.50
CA LYS A 330 -1.05 -31.78 1.36
C LYS A 330 -1.47 -31.17 0.01
N LYS A 331 -2.72 -30.77 -0.16
CA LYS A 331 -3.18 -30.07 -1.37
C LYS A 331 -2.48 -28.72 -1.60
N TYR A 332 -1.83 -28.15 -0.58
CA TYR A 332 -1.07 -26.92 -0.64
C TYR A 332 0.44 -27.14 -0.77
N TRP A 333 0.91 -28.38 -0.77
CA TRP A 333 2.33 -28.72 -0.90
C TRP A 333 2.82 -28.62 -2.34
N TYR A 334 2.55 -27.51 -2.97
CA TYR A 334 3.04 -27.16 -4.30
C TYR A 334 3.60 -25.75 -4.27
N LEU A 335 4.77 -25.54 -4.86
CA LEU A 335 5.37 -24.23 -4.95
C LEU A 335 4.46 -23.22 -5.65
N ILE A 336 3.83 -23.66 -6.74
CA ILE A 336 2.86 -22.86 -7.49
C ILE A 336 1.50 -23.56 -7.44
N ASN A 337 0.59 -22.93 -6.70
CA ASN A 337 -0.77 -23.39 -6.53
C ASN A 337 -1.74 -22.55 -7.36
N LEU A 338 -2.30 -23.16 -8.38
CA LEU A 338 -3.27 -22.52 -9.26
C LEU A 338 -4.63 -23.17 -9.05
N PHE A 339 -5.58 -22.41 -8.55
CA PHE A 339 -6.94 -22.88 -8.29
C PHE A 339 -7.89 -22.27 -9.29
N SER A 340 -8.70 -23.13 -9.94
CA SER A 340 -9.87 -22.68 -10.67
C SER A 340 -11.12 -23.25 -9.99
N ARG A 341 -12.01 -22.39 -9.54
CA ARG A 341 -13.36 -22.79 -9.19
C ARG A 341 -14.22 -22.67 -10.44
N GLY A 342 -14.88 -23.76 -10.83
CA GLY A 342 -15.72 -23.79 -12.04
C GLY A 342 -15.05 -24.38 -13.30
N GLY A 343 -13.85 -24.98 -13.17
CA GLY A 343 -13.25 -25.79 -14.25
C GLY A 343 -12.69 -25.01 -15.45
N LYS A 344 -12.63 -23.66 -15.39
CA LYS A 344 -12.14 -22.86 -16.51
C LYS A 344 -10.67 -22.52 -16.44
N SER A 345 -10.09 -22.45 -17.61
CA SER A 345 -8.67 -22.36 -17.87
C SER A 345 -8.17 -20.93 -17.80
N TYR A 346 -6.96 -20.75 -17.25
CA TYR A 346 -6.20 -19.53 -17.48
C TYR A 346 -5.73 -19.53 -18.96
N LEU A 347 -6.09 -18.49 -19.73
CA LEU A 347 -5.67 -18.42 -21.14
C LEU A 347 -4.22 -17.89 -21.23
N PHE A 348 -3.46 -18.48 -22.16
CA PHE A 348 -2.11 -18.00 -22.52
C PHE A 348 -1.14 -17.84 -21.35
N SER A 349 -1.23 -18.68 -20.33
CA SER A 349 -0.39 -18.62 -19.14
C SER A 349 0.85 -19.48 -19.27
N THR A 350 1.98 -19.00 -18.75
CA THR A 350 3.27 -19.74 -18.80
C THR A 350 3.93 -19.83 -17.44
N ILE A 351 4.56 -20.97 -17.19
CA ILE A 351 5.47 -21.23 -16.07
C ILE A 351 6.73 -21.81 -16.67
N LYS A 352 7.74 -20.96 -16.91
CA LYS A 352 8.92 -21.41 -17.65
C LYS A 352 10.21 -20.77 -17.16
N ASP A 353 11.31 -21.42 -17.50
CA ASP A 353 12.65 -20.95 -17.22
C ASP A 353 12.90 -20.67 -15.71
N ASN A 354 12.13 -21.32 -14.82
CA ASN A 354 12.35 -21.17 -13.39
C ASN A 354 13.38 -22.18 -12.91
N VAL A 355 14.19 -21.74 -11.97
CA VAL A 355 15.15 -22.59 -11.26
C VAL A 355 14.62 -22.81 -9.85
N TYR A 356 14.56 -24.06 -9.39
CA TYR A 356 13.98 -24.36 -8.09
C TYR A 356 14.70 -25.49 -7.35
N ASN A 357 14.69 -25.39 -6.03
CA ASN A 357 15.11 -26.42 -5.10
C ASN A 357 13.98 -26.62 -4.09
N LEU A 358 13.41 -27.81 -4.03
CA LEU A 358 12.26 -28.14 -3.21
C LEU A 358 12.56 -29.37 -2.34
N LEU A 359 11.90 -29.45 -1.19
CA LEU A 359 11.86 -30.69 -0.42
C LEU A 359 11.23 -31.82 -1.25
N PRO A 360 11.62 -33.09 -1.05
CA PRO A 360 11.15 -34.20 -1.88
C PRO A 360 9.63 -34.39 -1.96
N GLU A 361 8.90 -33.96 -0.92
CA GLU A 361 7.45 -34.09 -0.82
C GLU A 361 6.68 -32.93 -1.44
N VAL A 362 7.39 -31.86 -1.85
CA VAL A 362 6.80 -30.66 -2.41
C VAL A 362 6.76 -30.73 -3.93
N GLY A 363 5.58 -30.63 -4.50
CA GLY A 363 5.42 -30.55 -5.95
C GLY A 363 5.74 -29.14 -6.48
N PHE A 364 6.22 -29.08 -7.72
CA PHE A 364 6.51 -27.78 -8.35
C PHE A 364 5.25 -27.01 -8.71
N VAL A 365 4.36 -27.60 -9.47
CA VAL A 365 3.10 -26.98 -9.92
C VAL A 365 1.93 -27.91 -9.70
N LYS A 366 0.87 -27.41 -9.09
CA LYS A 366 -0.42 -28.08 -9.11
C LYS A 366 -1.07 -27.83 -10.47
N LYS A 367 -1.18 -28.89 -11.26
CA LYS A 367 -1.70 -28.81 -12.63
C LYS A 367 -3.16 -28.35 -12.65
N THR A 368 -3.39 -27.27 -13.39
CA THR A 368 -4.69 -26.87 -13.90
C THR A 368 -4.60 -26.72 -15.43
N SER A 369 -5.71 -26.79 -16.14
CA SER A 369 -5.74 -26.58 -17.59
C SER A 369 -5.36 -25.14 -17.96
N GLY A 370 -4.81 -24.92 -19.14
CA GLY A 370 -4.51 -23.59 -19.70
C GLY A 370 -3.12 -23.03 -19.39
N PHE A 371 -2.24 -23.81 -18.78
CA PHE A 371 -0.84 -23.43 -18.56
C PHE A 371 0.12 -24.24 -19.41
N THR A 372 1.08 -23.55 -19.99
CA THR A 372 2.30 -24.17 -20.51
C THR A 372 3.36 -24.20 -19.40
N VAL A 373 3.85 -25.38 -19.07
CA VAL A 373 4.91 -25.58 -18.05
C VAL A 373 6.10 -26.23 -18.76
N GLU A 374 7.18 -25.46 -18.96
CA GLU A 374 8.32 -25.89 -19.76
C GLU A 374 9.63 -25.30 -19.24
N ASP A 375 10.74 -25.89 -19.59
CA ASP A 375 12.10 -25.40 -19.37
C ASP A 375 12.44 -25.02 -17.91
N ASN A 376 11.74 -25.62 -16.92
CA ASN A 376 12.01 -25.38 -15.51
C ASN A 376 13.08 -26.37 -14.99
N THR A 377 14.07 -25.85 -14.30
CA THR A 377 15.23 -26.61 -13.86
C THR A 377 15.21 -26.89 -12.35
N LEU A 378 15.19 -28.16 -11.97
CA LEU A 378 15.41 -28.61 -10.59
C LEU A 378 16.90 -28.60 -10.27
N ILE A 379 17.30 -27.81 -9.30
CA ILE A 379 18.64 -27.90 -8.70
C ILE A 379 18.58 -28.95 -7.58
N LYS A 380 19.42 -29.98 -7.65
CA LYS A 380 19.56 -30.92 -6.54
C LYS A 380 20.20 -30.20 -5.36
N PRO A 381 19.71 -30.42 -4.11
CA PRO A 381 20.38 -29.89 -2.93
C PRO A 381 21.83 -30.45 -2.95
N GLU A 382 22.78 -29.56 -2.73
CA GLU A 382 24.14 -30.02 -2.45
C GLU A 382 24.06 -30.85 -1.17
N ASN A 383 24.51 -32.12 -1.27
CA ASN A 383 24.60 -32.99 -0.10
C ASN A 383 25.69 -32.40 0.82
N ASN A 384 25.27 -31.61 1.80
CA ASN A 384 26.13 -31.19 2.91
C ASN A 384 26.14 -32.26 4.00
#